data_2f91108b886f584b3f6eb74a54abe1c6
#
_entry.id   2f91108b886f584b3f6eb74a54abe1c6
#
_cell.length_a   1.000
_cell.length_b   1.000
_cell.length_c   1.000
_cell.angle_alpha   90.00
_cell.angle_beta   90.00
_cell.angle_gamma   90.00
#
_symmetry.space_group_name_H-M   'P 1'
#
loop_
_entity.id
_entity.type
_entity.pdbx_description
1 polymer ?
#
loop_
_entity_poly.entity_id
_entity_poly.type
_entity_poly.pdbx_seq_one_letter_code
_entity_poly.pdbx_strand_id
1 'polypeptide(L)'
;LGKIDAGVSEDSSSQKNTLANQGIVIHPFVKMNRVPEILAGLVPEFADLPREAKPVAKVALRRALIRRGIIQGGGFWLAVVATLCLAGLTWMGATGTAELLELDSDDLFLLSIGWNVVIVCGYGLAAILLVVDLVGAVLWARESSFAYNHRFMQVSNGGLSRETVSFPRQKIQFGCTKSNPLQRRAGTDTLLATTAAGSGGTTTTLIDASHADAMAWLDWLKPGGNQ
;
A
#
# COMPACT_ATOMS: atom_id res chain seq x y z
N LEU A 1 16.94 2.47 -8.79
CA LEU A 1 16.95 3.91 -9.00
C LEU A 1 15.81 4.52 -8.21
N GLY A 2 16.08 5.58 -7.47
CA GLY A 2 15.12 6.31 -6.67
C GLY A 2 15.07 7.78 -7.08
N LYS A 3 14.03 8.46 -6.64
CA LYS A 3 13.80 9.89 -6.78
C LYS A 3 13.82 10.51 -5.40
N ILE A 4 14.44 11.66 -5.24
CA ILE A 4 14.46 12.42 -3.98
C ILE A 4 13.54 13.62 -4.18
N ASP A 5 12.48 13.68 -3.41
CA ASP A 5 11.53 14.79 -3.40
C ASP A 5 11.51 15.46 -2.03
N ALA A 6 11.47 16.79 -2.01
CA ALA A 6 11.12 17.56 -0.84
C ALA A 6 9.61 17.82 -0.88
N GLY A 7 8.88 17.30 0.10
CA GLY A 7 7.45 17.58 0.23
C GLY A 7 7.25 19.04 0.64
N VAL A 8 6.80 19.87 -0.30
CA VAL A 8 6.28 21.24 -0.04
C VAL A 8 4.78 21.15 -0.22
N SER A 9 4.03 21.36 0.86
CA SER A 9 2.59 21.50 0.75
C SER A 9 2.27 22.97 0.48
N GLU A 10 1.87 23.26 -0.73
CA GLU A 10 1.22 24.56 -1.02
C GLU A 10 -0.26 24.50 -0.65
N ASP A 11 -0.71 25.55 0.02
CA ASP A 11 -2.11 25.85 0.23
C ASP A 11 -2.84 25.98 -1.10
N SER A 12 -3.78 25.10 -1.37
CA SER A 12 -4.86 25.40 -2.30
C SER A 12 -6.13 24.66 -1.90
N SER A 13 -7.01 25.45 -1.34
CA SER A 13 -8.44 25.17 -1.28
C SER A 13 -8.96 24.82 -2.67
N SER A 14 -9.77 23.76 -2.74
CA SER A 14 -10.62 23.40 -3.89
C SER A 14 -9.90 23.04 -5.19
N GLN A 15 -9.48 21.81 -5.29
CA GLN A 15 -9.82 20.93 -6.41
C GLN A 15 -9.15 19.58 -6.19
N LYS A 16 -9.93 18.50 -6.25
CA LYS A 16 -9.43 17.13 -6.38
C LYS A 16 -8.65 17.01 -7.69
N ASN A 17 -7.42 17.46 -7.72
CA ASN A 17 -6.52 17.24 -8.84
C ASN A 17 -5.32 16.48 -8.33
N THR A 18 -5.05 15.38 -8.98
CA THR A 18 -3.94 14.44 -8.92
C THR A 18 -2.54 15.09 -9.01
N LEU A 19 -2.43 16.40 -8.89
CA LEU A 19 -1.20 17.19 -8.96
C LEU A 19 -0.71 17.71 -7.59
N ALA A 20 -1.45 17.47 -6.51
CA ALA A 20 -1.11 17.97 -5.16
C ALA A 20 0.08 17.26 -4.49
N ASN A 21 0.76 16.36 -5.17
CA ASN A 21 1.96 15.67 -4.69
C ASN A 21 3.21 16.03 -5.50
N GLN A 22 3.24 17.19 -6.14
CA GLN A 22 4.46 17.68 -6.77
C GLN A 22 5.38 18.31 -5.72
N GLY A 23 6.04 17.44 -4.93
CA GLY A 23 7.20 17.85 -4.18
C GLY A 23 8.30 18.35 -5.12
N ILE A 24 9.11 19.31 -4.67
CA ILE A 24 10.27 19.77 -5.44
C ILE A 24 11.20 18.58 -5.66
N VAL A 25 11.40 18.21 -6.91
CA VAL A 25 12.33 17.14 -7.27
C VAL A 25 13.76 17.66 -7.09
N ILE A 26 14.44 17.19 -6.05
CA ILE A 26 15.82 17.54 -5.78
C ILE A 26 16.74 16.78 -6.75
N HIS A 27 16.49 15.49 -6.93
CA HIS A 27 17.28 14.65 -7.81
C HIS A 27 16.40 13.57 -8.49
N PRO A 28 16.28 13.56 -9.82
CA PRO A 28 15.34 12.69 -10.52
C PRO A 28 15.74 11.21 -10.51
N PHE A 29 17.05 10.90 -10.49
CA PHE A 29 17.53 9.52 -10.53
C PHE A 29 18.77 9.34 -9.64
N VAL A 30 18.65 8.61 -8.55
CA VAL A 30 19.73 8.33 -7.59
C VAL A 30 19.78 6.84 -7.28
N LYS A 31 20.98 6.29 -7.14
CA LYS A 31 21.16 4.96 -6.56
C LYS A 31 20.88 5.05 -5.06
N MET A 32 20.09 4.14 -4.51
CA MET A 32 19.65 4.16 -3.11
C MET A 32 20.83 4.24 -2.11
N ASN A 33 21.97 3.65 -2.43
CA ASN A 33 23.16 3.68 -1.59
C ASN A 33 23.85 5.06 -1.54
N ARG A 34 23.60 5.95 -2.50
CA ARG A 34 24.12 7.33 -2.53
C ARG A 34 23.18 8.37 -1.93
N VAL A 35 21.94 7.99 -1.61
CA VAL A 35 20.94 8.91 -1.05
C VAL A 35 21.43 9.59 0.23
N PRO A 36 22.03 8.88 1.22
CA PRO A 36 22.52 9.53 2.43
C PRO A 36 23.65 10.54 2.18
N GLU A 37 24.53 10.26 1.22
CA GLU A 37 25.63 11.13 0.85
C GLU A 37 25.14 12.43 0.19
N ILE A 38 24.20 12.29 -0.73
CA ILE A 38 23.59 13.44 -1.42
C ILE A 38 22.79 14.28 -0.45
N LEU A 39 21.99 13.66 0.44
CA LEU A 39 21.23 14.39 1.46
C LEU A 39 22.15 15.12 2.43
N ALA A 40 23.26 14.52 2.87
CA ALA A 40 24.22 15.16 3.74
C ALA A 40 24.88 16.38 3.08
N GLY A 41 25.08 16.35 1.76
CA GLY A 41 25.65 17.48 1.01
C GLY A 41 24.64 18.60 0.75
N LEU A 42 23.38 18.28 0.50
CA LEU A 42 22.34 19.27 0.18
C LEU A 42 21.67 19.85 1.42
N VAL A 43 21.40 19.01 2.42
CA VAL A 43 20.74 19.39 3.65
C VAL A 43 21.46 18.74 4.82
N PRO A 44 22.49 19.39 5.40
CA PRO A 44 23.31 18.84 6.47
C PRO A 44 22.51 18.35 7.69
N GLU A 45 21.35 18.94 7.93
CA GLU A 45 20.45 18.53 9.02
C GLU A 45 19.98 17.07 8.89
N PHE A 46 19.89 16.53 7.67
CA PHE A 46 19.48 15.15 7.38
C PHE A 46 20.67 14.15 7.36
N ALA A 47 21.87 14.58 7.71
CA ALA A 47 23.01 13.68 7.82
C ALA A 47 22.87 12.65 8.96
N ASP A 48 22.06 12.98 9.99
CA ASP A 48 21.81 12.15 11.17
C ASP A 48 20.49 11.35 11.07
N LEU A 49 20.21 10.77 9.90
CA LEU A 49 19.06 9.90 9.73
C LEU A 49 19.25 8.57 10.50
N PRO A 50 18.16 8.01 11.08
CA PRO A 50 18.25 6.74 11.80
C PRO A 50 18.68 5.61 10.86
N ARG A 51 19.69 4.84 11.26
CA ARG A 51 20.23 3.72 10.46
C ARG A 51 19.61 2.38 10.82
N GLU A 52 19.15 2.23 12.06
CA GLU A 52 18.53 0.98 12.53
C GLU A 52 17.04 0.96 12.21
N ALA A 53 16.72 0.29 11.13
CA ALA A 53 15.33 0.12 10.72
C ALA A 53 14.69 -1.08 11.43
N LYS A 54 13.55 -0.85 12.10
CA LYS A 54 12.72 -1.89 12.70
C LYS A 54 11.74 -2.41 11.65
N PRO A 55 11.81 -3.69 11.27
CA PRO A 55 10.89 -4.25 10.29
C PRO A 55 9.48 -4.38 10.88
N VAL A 56 8.48 -4.51 10.02
CA VAL A 56 7.12 -4.87 10.44
C VAL A 56 7.10 -6.27 11.08
N ALA A 57 6.09 -6.54 11.89
CA ALA A 57 5.97 -7.82 12.60
C ALA A 57 5.93 -9.01 11.63
N LYS A 58 6.53 -10.15 12.00
CA LYS A 58 6.54 -11.38 11.16
C LYS A 58 5.13 -11.81 10.73
N VAL A 59 4.13 -11.56 11.56
CA VAL A 59 2.71 -11.85 11.26
C VAL A 59 2.15 -10.93 10.15
N ALA A 60 2.79 -9.79 9.90
CA ALA A 60 2.36 -8.81 8.90
C ALA A 60 2.34 -9.41 7.48
N LEU A 61 3.27 -10.34 7.16
CA LEU A 61 3.28 -11.03 5.86
C LEU A 61 1.96 -11.78 5.60
N ARG A 62 1.55 -12.65 6.54
CA ARG A 62 0.31 -13.43 6.41
C ARG A 62 -0.90 -12.51 6.25
N ARG A 63 -0.93 -11.43 7.01
CA ARG A 63 -2.02 -10.44 6.95
C ARG A 63 -2.01 -9.64 5.66
N ALA A 64 -0.83 -9.26 5.17
CA ALA A 64 -0.68 -8.57 3.90
C ALA A 64 -1.16 -9.45 2.72
N LEU A 65 -0.85 -10.76 2.74
CA LEU A 65 -1.35 -11.71 1.75
C LEU A 65 -2.88 -11.78 1.74
N ILE A 66 -3.52 -11.90 2.91
CA ILE A 66 -4.99 -11.93 3.00
C ILE A 66 -5.57 -10.59 2.56
N ARG A 67 -5.03 -9.48 3.04
CA ARG A 67 -5.54 -8.15 2.71
C ARG A 67 -5.41 -7.83 1.22
N ARG A 68 -4.23 -8.02 0.64
CA ARG A 68 -3.97 -7.72 -0.78
C ARG A 68 -4.50 -8.81 -1.70
N GLY A 69 -4.40 -10.09 -1.33
CA GLY A 69 -4.87 -11.18 -2.18
C GLY A 69 -6.40 -11.33 -2.23
N ILE A 70 -7.09 -11.13 -1.09
CA ILE A 70 -8.53 -11.39 -0.99
C ILE A 70 -9.33 -10.08 -0.91
N ILE A 71 -9.00 -9.19 0.05
CA ILE A 71 -9.85 -8.04 0.36
C ILE A 71 -9.70 -6.93 -0.68
N GLN A 72 -8.46 -6.61 -1.06
CA GLN A 72 -8.13 -5.52 -1.96
C GLN A 72 -7.69 -6.00 -3.35
N GLY A 73 -7.42 -7.30 -3.51
CA GLY A 73 -6.89 -7.89 -4.73
C GLY A 73 -7.89 -7.91 -5.86
N GLY A 74 -7.54 -7.25 -6.96
CA GLY A 74 -8.37 -7.24 -8.18
C GLY A 74 -8.52 -8.63 -8.78
N GLY A 75 -7.47 -9.48 -8.68
CA GLY A 75 -7.46 -10.83 -9.22
C GLY A 75 -8.51 -11.76 -8.60
N PHE A 76 -8.62 -11.75 -7.26
CA PHE A 76 -9.62 -12.56 -6.56
C PHE A 76 -11.06 -12.17 -6.97
N TRP A 77 -11.38 -10.88 -6.94
CA TRP A 77 -12.72 -10.40 -7.27
C TRP A 77 -13.07 -10.61 -8.74
N LEU A 78 -12.10 -10.47 -9.64
CA LEU A 78 -12.30 -10.79 -11.05
C LEU A 78 -12.60 -12.27 -11.26
N ALA A 79 -11.91 -13.17 -10.55
CA ALA A 79 -12.22 -14.60 -10.59
C ALA A 79 -13.63 -14.91 -10.05
N VAL A 80 -14.04 -14.25 -8.95
CA VAL A 80 -15.40 -14.38 -8.40
C VAL A 80 -16.44 -13.93 -9.42
N VAL A 81 -16.26 -12.77 -10.06
CA VAL A 81 -17.19 -12.28 -11.09
C VAL A 81 -17.24 -13.25 -12.26
N ALA A 82 -16.09 -13.72 -12.77
CA ALA A 82 -16.04 -14.70 -13.87
C ALA A 82 -16.79 -15.99 -13.50
N THR A 83 -16.64 -16.47 -12.25
CA THR A 83 -17.35 -17.66 -11.76
C THR A 83 -18.86 -17.44 -11.68
N LEU A 84 -19.30 -16.29 -11.19
CA LEU A 84 -20.72 -15.94 -11.13
C LEU A 84 -21.34 -15.82 -12.54
N CYS A 85 -20.61 -15.23 -13.47
CA CYS A 85 -21.02 -15.17 -14.88
C CYS A 85 -21.16 -16.57 -15.48
N LEU A 86 -20.18 -17.45 -15.24
CA LEU A 86 -20.24 -18.84 -15.70
C LEU A 86 -21.43 -19.58 -15.09
N ALA A 87 -21.64 -19.45 -13.79
CA ALA A 87 -22.79 -20.04 -13.09
C ALA A 87 -24.12 -19.53 -13.62
N GLY A 88 -24.23 -18.23 -13.90
CA GLY A 88 -25.42 -17.62 -14.49
C GLY A 88 -25.77 -18.20 -15.86
N LEU A 89 -24.74 -18.41 -16.69
CA LEU A 89 -24.96 -19.00 -18.03
C LEU A 89 -25.34 -20.46 -17.97
N THR A 90 -24.69 -21.25 -17.10
CA THR A 90 -25.09 -22.66 -16.92
C THR A 90 -26.52 -22.75 -16.40
N TRP A 91 -26.92 -21.84 -15.52
CA TRP A 91 -28.31 -21.76 -15.04
C TRP A 91 -29.26 -21.40 -16.18
N MET A 92 -28.98 -20.40 -17.01
CA MET A 92 -29.79 -20.04 -18.16
C MET A 92 -29.94 -21.19 -19.16
N GLY A 93 -28.87 -21.91 -19.45
CA GLY A 93 -28.90 -23.10 -20.30
C GLY A 93 -29.76 -24.23 -19.70
N ALA A 94 -29.64 -24.45 -18.39
CA ALA A 94 -30.42 -25.50 -17.70
C ALA A 94 -31.92 -25.21 -17.57
N THR A 95 -32.33 -23.94 -17.53
CA THR A 95 -33.73 -23.52 -17.37
C THR A 95 -34.45 -23.32 -18.70
N GLY A 96 -33.76 -23.53 -19.85
CA GLY A 96 -34.36 -23.35 -21.18
C GLY A 96 -34.68 -21.88 -21.52
N THR A 97 -34.19 -20.92 -20.73
CA THR A 97 -34.42 -19.48 -20.98
C THR A 97 -33.78 -19.02 -22.30
N ALA A 98 -32.85 -19.79 -22.86
CA ALA A 98 -32.29 -19.56 -24.20
C ALA A 98 -33.31 -19.68 -25.31
N GLU A 99 -34.32 -20.54 -25.15
CA GLU A 99 -35.46 -20.70 -26.11
C GLU A 99 -36.32 -19.45 -26.15
N LEU A 100 -36.40 -18.68 -25.06
CA LEU A 100 -37.16 -17.41 -25.02
C LEU A 100 -36.54 -16.29 -25.86
N LEU A 101 -35.28 -16.44 -26.28
CA LEU A 101 -34.55 -15.46 -27.06
C LEU A 101 -34.60 -15.72 -28.56
N GLU A 102 -35.34 -16.79 -29.02
CA GLU A 102 -35.48 -17.17 -30.43
C GLU A 102 -34.14 -17.21 -31.21
N LEU A 103 -33.05 -17.58 -30.55
CA LEU A 103 -31.72 -17.68 -31.16
C LEU A 103 -31.61 -18.99 -31.95
N ASP A 104 -31.13 -18.89 -33.18
CA ASP A 104 -30.85 -20.07 -34.00
C ASP A 104 -29.68 -20.89 -33.41
N SER A 105 -29.61 -22.16 -33.76
CA SER A 105 -28.60 -23.10 -33.26
C SER A 105 -27.16 -22.63 -33.57
N ASP A 106 -26.96 -22.01 -34.73
CA ASP A 106 -25.67 -21.50 -35.17
C ASP A 106 -25.25 -20.25 -34.37
N ASP A 107 -26.21 -19.37 -34.04
CA ASP A 107 -25.97 -18.20 -33.21
C ASP A 107 -25.64 -18.62 -31.76
N LEU A 108 -26.33 -19.62 -31.23
CA LEU A 108 -26.01 -20.17 -29.91
C LEU A 108 -24.63 -20.79 -29.85
N PHE A 109 -24.18 -21.48 -30.91
CA PHE A 109 -22.85 -22.08 -30.99
C PHE A 109 -21.76 -21.00 -31.02
N LEU A 110 -21.90 -19.97 -31.86
CA LEU A 110 -20.95 -18.84 -31.93
C LEU A 110 -20.90 -18.07 -30.62
N LEU A 111 -22.05 -17.82 -30.00
CA LEU A 111 -22.15 -17.16 -28.70
C LEU A 111 -21.43 -17.98 -27.62
N SER A 112 -21.60 -19.30 -27.59
CA SER A 112 -20.94 -20.17 -26.63
C SER A 112 -19.42 -20.17 -26.76
N ILE A 113 -18.88 -20.18 -28.00
CA ILE A 113 -17.44 -20.09 -28.25
C ILE A 113 -16.89 -18.74 -27.77
N GLY A 114 -17.56 -17.64 -28.21
CA GLY A 114 -17.14 -16.29 -27.80
C GLY A 114 -17.13 -16.13 -26.29
N TRP A 115 -18.13 -16.67 -25.64
CA TRP A 115 -18.26 -16.60 -24.19
C TRP A 115 -17.19 -17.43 -23.45
N ASN A 116 -16.89 -18.64 -23.93
CA ASN A 116 -15.80 -19.46 -23.37
C ASN A 116 -14.45 -18.75 -23.49
N VAL A 117 -14.18 -18.10 -24.62
CA VAL A 117 -12.96 -17.29 -24.80
C VAL A 117 -12.91 -16.15 -23.75
N VAL A 118 -14.00 -15.41 -23.57
CA VAL A 118 -14.07 -14.31 -22.59
C VAL A 118 -13.81 -14.83 -21.16
N ILE A 119 -14.41 -15.98 -20.79
CA ILE A 119 -14.20 -16.59 -19.47
C ILE A 119 -12.75 -17.04 -19.28
N VAL A 120 -12.17 -17.73 -20.26
CA VAL A 120 -10.78 -18.20 -20.19
C VAL A 120 -9.82 -17.00 -20.07
N CYS A 121 -10.01 -15.96 -20.88
CA CYS A 121 -9.24 -14.72 -20.77
C CYS A 121 -9.44 -14.04 -19.41
N GLY A 122 -10.66 -14.02 -18.89
CA GLY A 122 -11.00 -13.47 -17.58
C GLY A 122 -10.26 -14.19 -16.45
N TYR A 123 -10.25 -15.51 -16.43
CA TYR A 123 -9.50 -16.30 -15.45
C TYR A 123 -7.98 -16.13 -15.63
N GLY A 124 -7.48 -16.09 -16.87
CA GLY A 124 -6.08 -15.82 -17.15
C GLY A 124 -5.62 -14.47 -16.58
N LEU A 125 -6.40 -13.42 -16.83
CA LEU A 125 -6.14 -12.09 -16.28
C LEU A 125 -6.25 -12.08 -14.74
N ALA A 126 -7.27 -12.74 -14.18
CA ALA A 126 -7.45 -12.87 -12.74
C ALA A 126 -6.23 -13.55 -12.06
N ALA A 127 -5.70 -14.60 -12.67
CA ALA A 127 -4.52 -15.29 -12.19
C ALA A 127 -3.27 -14.39 -12.20
N ILE A 128 -3.06 -13.65 -13.28
CA ILE A 128 -1.94 -12.70 -13.39
C ILE A 128 -2.05 -11.63 -12.30
N LEU A 129 -3.22 -11.01 -12.15
CA LEU A 129 -3.45 -9.97 -11.13
C LEU A 129 -3.24 -10.54 -9.73
N LEU A 130 -3.73 -11.74 -9.43
CA LEU A 130 -3.54 -12.39 -8.15
C LEU A 130 -2.04 -12.62 -7.84
N VAL A 131 -1.27 -13.08 -8.81
CA VAL A 131 0.18 -13.23 -8.65
C VAL A 131 0.85 -11.89 -8.34
N VAL A 132 0.50 -10.84 -9.06
CA VAL A 132 1.03 -9.48 -8.83
C VAL A 132 0.67 -8.99 -7.42
N ASP A 133 -0.57 -9.19 -6.97
CA ASP A 133 -1.04 -8.81 -5.63
C ASP A 133 -0.27 -9.57 -4.53
N LEU A 134 -0.04 -10.89 -4.72
CA LEU A 134 0.71 -11.72 -3.77
C LEU A 134 2.19 -11.32 -3.72
N VAL A 135 2.82 -11.12 -4.87
CA VAL A 135 4.21 -10.63 -4.95
C VAL A 135 4.33 -9.28 -4.27
N GLY A 136 3.41 -8.35 -4.56
CA GLY A 136 3.35 -7.04 -3.93
C GLY A 136 3.17 -7.11 -2.40
N ALA A 137 2.41 -8.09 -1.89
CA ALA A 137 2.25 -8.32 -0.44
C ALA A 137 3.56 -8.81 0.21
N VAL A 138 4.28 -9.73 -0.46
CA VAL A 138 5.57 -10.24 0.05
C VAL A 138 6.64 -9.14 0.06
N LEU A 139 6.75 -8.37 -1.02
CA LEU A 139 7.68 -7.25 -1.11
C LEU A 139 7.36 -6.20 -0.05
N TRP A 140 6.08 -5.86 0.13
CA TRP A 140 5.66 -4.93 1.17
C TRP A 140 6.08 -5.39 2.56
N ALA A 141 5.85 -6.65 2.92
CA ALA A 141 6.18 -7.16 4.24
C ALA A 141 7.70 -7.25 4.48
N ARG A 142 8.51 -7.40 3.43
CA ARG A 142 9.98 -7.45 3.55
C ARG A 142 10.63 -6.09 3.62
N GLU A 143 10.07 -5.11 2.90
CA GLU A 143 10.70 -3.80 2.73
C GLU A 143 10.09 -2.70 3.59
N SER A 144 8.89 -2.94 4.18
CA SER A 144 8.30 -1.98 5.09
C SER A 144 9.00 -2.00 6.44
N SER A 145 9.38 -0.82 6.90
CA SER A 145 10.10 -0.65 8.15
C SER A 145 9.93 0.77 8.68
N PHE A 146 10.27 0.98 9.93
CA PHE A 146 10.40 2.31 10.50
C PHE A 146 11.64 2.40 11.36
N ALA A 147 12.14 3.60 11.46
CA ALA A 147 13.30 3.93 12.28
C ALA A 147 13.08 5.28 12.94
N TYR A 148 13.59 5.47 14.12
CA TYR A 148 13.60 6.76 14.77
C TYR A 148 14.86 6.91 15.62
N ASN A 149 15.36 8.14 15.72
CA ASN A 149 16.44 8.52 16.58
C ASN A 149 16.00 9.74 17.42
N HIS A 150 16.93 10.39 18.12
CA HIS A 150 16.62 11.55 18.96
C HIS A 150 16.01 12.74 18.17
N ARG A 151 16.29 12.86 16.85
CA ARG A 151 15.90 14.00 16.01
C ARG A 151 14.92 13.68 14.90
N PHE A 152 15.01 12.50 14.30
CA PHE A 152 14.30 12.14 13.09
C PHE A 152 13.49 10.85 13.23
N MET A 153 12.41 10.79 12.49
CA MET A 153 11.66 9.56 12.21
C MET A 153 11.71 9.29 10.71
N GLN A 154 11.88 8.04 10.36
CA GLN A 154 11.84 7.55 9.00
C GLN A 154 10.85 6.40 8.91
N VAL A 155 9.98 6.44 7.91
CA VAL A 155 9.01 5.37 7.60
C VAL A 155 9.23 4.96 6.17
N SER A 156 9.46 3.67 5.95
CA SER A 156 9.57 3.06 4.63
C SER A 156 8.39 2.16 4.40
N ASN A 157 7.62 2.44 3.37
CA ASN A 157 6.56 1.58 2.87
C ASN A 157 7.06 0.90 1.59
N GLY A 158 7.22 -0.42 1.65
CA GLY A 158 7.62 -1.25 0.53
C GLY A 158 6.43 -1.73 -0.30
N GLY A 159 6.72 -2.39 -1.40
CA GLY A 159 5.76 -2.96 -2.34
C GLY A 159 6.40 -3.15 -3.71
N LEU A 160 5.66 -2.93 -4.77
CA LEU A 160 6.20 -2.85 -6.12
C LEU A 160 7.05 -1.58 -6.31
N SER A 161 6.71 -0.52 -5.61
CA SER A 161 7.54 0.67 -5.41
C SER A 161 7.79 0.86 -3.92
N ARG A 162 8.98 1.37 -3.57
CA ARG A 162 9.35 1.69 -2.19
C ARG A 162 9.35 3.20 -2.01
N GLU A 163 8.58 3.65 -1.03
CA GLU A 163 8.54 5.04 -0.60
C GLU A 163 9.14 5.14 0.80
N THR A 164 10.08 6.05 0.98
CA THR A 164 10.69 6.32 2.28
C THR A 164 10.50 7.79 2.60
N VAL A 165 9.79 8.06 3.68
CA VAL A 165 9.52 9.41 4.18
C VAL A 165 10.32 9.63 5.44
N SER A 166 11.09 10.72 5.49
CA SER A 166 11.88 11.11 6.65
C SER A 166 11.47 12.50 7.10
N PHE A 167 11.21 12.66 8.39
CA PHE A 167 10.80 13.94 8.96
C PHE A 167 11.36 14.15 10.36
N PRO A 168 11.62 15.42 10.75
CA PRO A 168 12.11 15.75 12.09
C PRO A 168 11.01 15.50 13.16
N ARG A 169 11.43 15.03 14.33
CA ARG A 169 10.53 14.84 15.49
C ARG A 169 9.73 16.11 15.82
N GLN A 170 10.37 17.27 15.71
CA GLN A 170 9.75 18.56 16.01
C GLN A 170 8.60 18.93 15.05
N LYS A 171 8.53 18.34 13.86
CA LYS A 171 7.46 18.55 12.89
C LYS A 171 6.27 17.61 13.10
N ILE A 172 6.37 16.64 14.00
CA ILE A 172 5.26 15.75 14.34
C ILE A 172 4.30 16.50 15.25
N GLN A 173 3.11 16.79 14.74
CA GLN A 173 2.05 17.44 15.49
C GLN A 173 1.21 16.44 16.29
N PHE A 174 1.01 15.28 15.70
CA PHE A 174 0.18 14.24 16.28
C PHE A 174 0.72 12.86 15.93
N GLY A 175 0.82 11.99 16.92
CA GLY A 175 1.17 10.60 16.76
C GLY A 175 0.23 9.72 17.55
N CYS A 176 -0.32 8.69 16.92
CA CYS A 176 -1.14 7.70 17.60
C CYS A 176 -0.93 6.31 17.03
N THR A 177 -1.29 5.33 17.83
CA THR A 177 -1.42 3.94 17.39
C THR A 177 -2.89 3.57 17.29
N LYS A 178 -3.23 2.82 16.25
CA LYS A 178 -4.57 2.24 16.07
C LYS A 178 -4.44 0.74 15.90
N SER A 179 -5.33 0.00 16.54
CA SER A 179 -5.40 -1.45 16.34
C SER A 179 -6.85 -1.90 16.16
N ASN A 180 -7.06 -2.77 15.19
CA ASN A 180 -8.32 -3.46 15.03
C ASN A 180 -8.33 -4.79 15.83
N PRO A 181 -9.48 -5.46 16.04
CA PRO A 181 -9.54 -6.71 16.81
C PRO A 181 -8.59 -7.80 16.30
N LEU A 182 -8.38 -7.88 14.98
CA LEU A 182 -7.45 -8.84 14.38
C LEU A 182 -5.98 -8.47 14.63
N GLN A 183 -5.66 -7.17 14.68
CA GLN A 183 -4.34 -6.69 15.06
C GLN A 183 -4.02 -6.97 16.52
N ARG A 184 -4.97 -6.71 17.42
CA ARG A 184 -4.81 -7.02 18.85
C ARG A 184 -4.50 -8.48 19.09
N ARG A 185 -5.19 -9.41 18.41
CA ARG A 185 -4.90 -10.84 18.50
C ARG A 185 -3.52 -11.21 17.94
N ALA A 186 -3.02 -10.45 16.98
CA ALA A 186 -1.73 -10.67 16.35
C ALA A 186 -0.58 -9.93 17.06
N GLY A 187 -0.85 -9.12 18.09
CA GLY A 187 0.14 -8.30 18.77
C GLY A 187 0.75 -7.23 17.87
N THR A 188 -0.04 -6.65 16.95
CA THR A 188 0.40 -5.63 16.00
C THR A 188 -0.48 -4.40 16.07
N ASP A 189 0.10 -3.24 15.76
CA ASP A 189 -0.57 -1.94 15.70
C ASP A 189 -0.24 -1.21 14.39
N THR A 190 -1.07 -0.25 14.07
CA THR A 190 -0.83 0.69 12.98
C THR A 190 -0.34 2.01 13.57
N LEU A 191 0.84 2.46 13.17
CA LEU A 191 1.40 3.75 13.54
C LEU A 191 0.87 4.83 12.59
N LEU A 192 0.46 5.96 13.16
CA LEU A 192 0.09 7.16 12.42
C LEU A 192 0.91 8.33 12.96
N ALA A 193 1.64 8.97 12.09
CA ALA A 193 2.37 10.20 12.39
C ALA A 193 1.88 11.31 11.46
N THR A 194 1.33 12.37 12.02
CA THR A 194 0.91 13.56 11.26
C THR A 194 1.92 14.66 11.48
N THR A 195 2.46 15.19 10.40
CA THR A 195 3.44 16.27 10.42
C THR A 195 2.80 17.59 9.99
N ALA A 196 3.32 18.69 10.51
CA ALA A 196 2.96 20.02 10.05
C ALA A 196 3.50 20.23 8.63
N ALA A 197 2.66 20.03 7.64
CA ALA A 197 2.98 20.32 6.25
C ALA A 197 1.78 21.02 5.63
N GLY A 198 1.89 22.33 5.38
CA GLY A 198 0.82 23.18 4.84
C GLY A 198 -0.47 23.21 5.68
N SER A 199 -1.58 23.58 5.06
CA SER A 199 -2.87 23.78 5.72
C SER A 199 -3.58 22.50 6.17
N GLY A 200 -3.11 21.32 5.78
CA GLY A 200 -3.76 20.03 6.07
C GLY A 200 -2.93 19.00 6.82
N GLY A 201 -1.62 19.24 6.98
CA GLY A 201 -0.70 18.23 7.53
C GLY A 201 -0.59 16.96 6.65
N THR A 202 0.55 16.30 6.68
CA THR A 202 0.74 15.01 5.99
C THR A 202 0.73 13.89 7.02
N THR A 203 -0.14 12.89 6.83
CA THR A 203 -0.21 11.71 7.69
C THR A 203 0.53 10.55 7.06
N THR A 204 1.61 10.12 7.70
CA THR A 204 2.35 8.92 7.34
C THR A 204 1.84 7.74 8.17
N THR A 205 1.51 6.64 7.51
CA THR A 205 0.94 5.46 8.14
C THR A 205 1.84 4.25 7.91
N LEU A 206 2.14 3.51 8.97
CA LEU A 206 2.78 2.19 8.90
C LEU A 206 1.86 1.15 9.53
N ILE A 207 1.48 0.15 8.76
CA ILE A 207 0.55 -0.90 9.20
C ILE A 207 1.34 -2.10 9.73
N ASP A 208 0.80 -2.76 10.78
CA ASP A 208 1.32 -4.01 11.35
C ASP A 208 2.74 -3.90 11.95
N ALA A 209 3.06 -2.78 12.59
CA ALA A 209 4.21 -2.69 13.48
C ALA A 209 4.01 -3.59 14.71
N SER A 210 5.08 -4.09 15.32
CA SER A 210 4.99 -4.83 16.59
C SER A 210 4.39 -3.93 17.69
N HIS A 211 3.50 -4.48 18.53
CA HIS A 211 2.90 -3.72 19.64
C HIS A 211 3.96 -3.13 20.57
N ALA A 212 5.01 -3.90 20.91
CA ALA A 212 6.11 -3.42 21.74
C ALA A 212 6.83 -2.22 21.12
N ASP A 213 7.15 -2.30 19.82
CA ASP A 213 7.80 -1.21 19.10
C ASP A 213 6.89 0.01 18.93
N ALA A 214 5.59 -0.21 18.77
CA ALA A 214 4.60 0.85 18.70
C ALA A 214 4.48 1.61 20.01
N MET A 215 4.51 0.92 21.17
CA MET A 215 4.52 1.55 22.49
C MET A 215 5.82 2.30 22.74
N ALA A 216 6.98 1.72 22.40
CA ALA A 216 8.27 2.38 22.52
C ALA A 216 8.33 3.67 21.67
N TRP A 217 7.73 3.64 20.48
CA TRP A 217 7.61 4.82 19.63
C TRP A 217 6.69 5.90 20.24
N LEU A 218 5.57 5.52 20.85
CA LEU A 218 4.69 6.47 21.56
C LEU A 218 5.41 7.09 22.76
N ASP A 219 6.18 6.32 23.52
CA ASP A 219 6.97 6.84 24.64
C ASP A 219 8.05 7.79 24.15
N TRP A 220 8.69 7.50 23.01
CA TRP A 220 9.63 8.41 22.38
C TRP A 220 8.98 9.73 21.96
N LEU A 221 7.71 9.74 21.54
CA LEU A 221 7.00 10.97 21.16
C LEU A 221 6.68 11.89 22.35
N LYS A 222 6.58 11.36 23.58
CA LYS A 222 6.26 12.15 24.77
C LYS A 222 7.30 13.24 25.01
N PRO A 223 6.89 14.45 25.43
CA PRO A 223 7.84 15.47 25.87
C PRO A 223 8.69 14.93 27.03
N GLY A 224 10.02 14.90 26.86
CA GLY A 224 10.94 14.33 27.85
C GLY A 224 11.19 12.81 27.73
N GLY A 225 10.60 12.12 26.76
CA GLY A 225 10.89 10.73 26.46
C GLY A 225 12.29 10.58 25.88
N ASN A 226 13.15 9.85 26.62
CA ASN A 226 14.54 9.47 26.35
C ASN A 226 15.41 10.59 25.72
N GLN A 227 15.96 11.42 26.59
CA GLN A 227 17.21 12.15 26.33
C GLN A 227 18.36 11.18 26.43
#